data_affbdc20ea5b7d7c4cc6829f906d6157
#
_entry.id   affbdc20ea5b7d7c4cc6829f906d6157
#
_cell.length_a   1.000
_cell.length_b   1.000
_cell.length_c   1.000
_cell.angle_alpha   90.00
_cell.angle_beta   90.00
_cell.angle_gamma   90.00
#
_symmetry.space_group_name_H-M   'P 1'
#
loop_
_entity.id
_entity.type
_entity.pdbx_description
1 polymer ?
#
loop_
_entity_poly.entity_id
_entity_poly.type
_entity_poly.pdbx_seq_one_letter_code
_entity_poly.pdbx_strand_id
1 'polypeptide(L)'
;MYALKMRNTLTRCALTVALFCLLNSAVFGQTAEQGAQRIAELGTCELSSGKVILDCRIGYRIFGKLNQERTNAVIMPTWLNGRSEDLLPLFGPTPGPQRLIDTSRFFGVAFDAFGDGISSSPSNSKRQEGTAFPEFTTEDMVRAQYRVLTEVLKVRHVYAAIGLSLGGHQVFAWATLYPQLIDRAVPIVGSPQATNFDRLSKQIVIDAIQSDPAYDNGHYTKQPPLKLANEIGFQMLTTPVFRNAEATRATYSEWLRKIQDPQRQDANDRVWQARAILSHDVLHGRTIEEAARSMPMKFLIIVAAEDRMVTPAPALAWAKAIGAEIYVSHGECAHLIMSCDAAAVSDRVERFLNEPVSKPAAQ
;
A
#
# COMPACT_ATOMS: atom_id res chain seq x y z
N MET A 1 -7.85 -4.48 75.83
CA MET A 1 -9.00 -4.66 74.90
C MET A 1 -9.03 -3.65 73.78
N TYR A 2 -7.91 -2.99 73.45
CA TYR A 2 -7.80 -1.98 72.42
C TYR A 2 -6.92 -2.43 71.23
N ALA A 3 -6.17 -3.52 71.31
CA ALA A 3 -5.23 -3.97 70.31
C ALA A 3 -5.83 -4.90 69.23
N LEU A 4 -7.03 -5.42 69.41
CA LEU A 4 -7.66 -6.38 68.46
C LEU A 4 -8.55 -5.69 67.39
N LYS A 5 -8.94 -4.40 67.58
CA LYS A 5 -9.80 -3.66 66.66
C LYS A 5 -9.04 -2.98 65.50
N MET A 6 -7.73 -2.73 65.67
CA MET A 6 -6.93 -2.09 64.62
C MET A 6 -6.42 -3.05 63.53
N ARG A 7 -6.33 -4.35 63.79
CA ARG A 7 -5.83 -5.33 62.81
C ARG A 7 -6.83 -5.67 61.69
N ASN A 8 -8.13 -5.56 61.95
CA ASN A 8 -9.18 -5.90 60.97
C ASN A 8 -9.50 -4.75 59.99
N THR A 9 -9.11 -3.50 60.33
CA THR A 9 -9.38 -2.34 59.46
C THR A 9 -8.27 -2.18 58.37
N LEU A 10 -7.04 -2.55 58.68
CA LEU A 10 -5.91 -2.50 57.76
C LEU A 10 -5.96 -3.61 56.71
N THR A 11 -6.48 -4.80 57.05
CA THR A 11 -6.59 -5.93 56.10
C THR A 11 -7.73 -5.72 55.10
N ARG A 12 -8.82 -5.00 55.47
CA ARG A 12 -9.90 -4.67 54.53
C ARG A 12 -9.57 -3.54 53.57
N CYS A 13 -8.73 -2.55 53.94
CA CYS A 13 -8.25 -1.51 53.07
C CYS A 13 -7.22 -2.06 52.03
N ALA A 14 -6.37 -3.01 52.43
CA ALA A 14 -5.37 -3.59 51.51
C ALA A 14 -6.02 -4.47 50.40
N LEU A 15 -7.10 -5.20 50.72
CA LEU A 15 -7.81 -6.01 49.70
C LEU A 15 -8.62 -5.15 48.72
N THR A 16 -9.20 -4.02 49.18
CA THR A 16 -9.95 -3.12 48.27
C THR A 16 -9.07 -2.33 47.36
N VAL A 17 -7.87 -1.94 47.78
CA VAL A 17 -6.90 -1.25 46.92
C VAL A 17 -6.25 -2.19 45.90
N ALA A 18 -5.99 -3.46 46.27
CA ALA A 18 -5.45 -4.45 45.34
C ALA A 18 -6.48 -4.87 44.26
N LEU A 19 -7.77 -4.94 44.58
CA LEU A 19 -8.83 -5.25 43.63
C LEU A 19 -9.12 -4.06 42.69
N PHE A 20 -8.93 -2.81 43.13
CA PHE A 20 -9.07 -1.61 42.30
C PHE A 20 -7.87 -1.41 41.39
N CYS A 21 -6.66 -1.83 41.79
CA CYS A 21 -5.45 -1.83 40.92
C CYS A 21 -5.51 -2.93 39.83
N LEU A 22 -6.13 -4.09 40.09
CA LEU A 22 -6.27 -5.17 39.11
C LEU A 22 -7.37 -4.89 38.08
N LEU A 23 -8.38 -4.08 38.39
CA LEU A 23 -9.42 -3.67 37.43
C LEU A 23 -8.99 -2.50 36.56
N ASN A 24 -8.03 -1.66 36.99
CA ASN A 24 -7.48 -0.58 36.16
C ASN A 24 -6.38 -1.06 35.20
N SER A 25 -5.76 -2.21 35.44
CA SER A 25 -4.74 -2.75 34.52
C SER A 25 -5.32 -3.34 33.22
N ALA A 26 -6.63 -3.64 33.20
CA ALA A 26 -7.29 -4.19 32.01
C ALA A 26 -7.85 -3.12 31.05
N VAL A 27 -7.91 -1.86 31.47
CA VAL A 27 -8.46 -0.77 30.64
C VAL A 27 -7.35 0.05 29.93
N PHE A 28 -6.10 -0.02 30.39
CA PHE A 28 -4.98 0.72 29.78
C PHE A 28 -4.29 -0.01 28.63
N GLY A 29 -4.71 -1.24 28.27
CA GLY A 29 -4.08 -2.07 27.23
C GLY A 29 -4.59 -1.89 25.80
N GLN A 30 -5.58 -1.03 25.52
CA GLN A 30 -6.22 -0.98 24.18
C GLN A 30 -6.12 0.35 23.43
N THR A 31 -5.48 1.37 23.95
CA THR A 31 -5.39 2.68 23.27
C THR A 31 -4.01 3.02 22.72
N ALA A 32 -3.03 2.16 22.87
CA ALA A 32 -1.61 2.52 22.67
C ALA A 32 -0.97 2.06 21.35
N GLU A 33 -1.70 1.58 20.34
CA GLU A 33 -1.04 1.00 19.15
C GLU A 33 -1.72 1.23 17.79
N GLN A 34 -2.53 2.26 17.65
CA GLN A 34 -3.03 2.62 16.32
C GLN A 34 -1.89 3.16 15.47
N GLY A 35 -1.70 2.60 14.28
CA GLY A 35 -0.64 3.00 13.35
C GLY A 35 0.77 2.47 13.70
N ALA A 36 0.94 1.67 14.76
CA ALA A 36 2.22 1.01 15.03
C ALA A 36 2.54 -0.04 13.96
N GLN A 37 3.85 -0.17 13.61
CA GLN A 37 4.32 -1.21 12.70
C GLN A 37 4.11 -2.59 13.33
N ARG A 38 3.53 -3.50 12.57
CA ARG A 38 3.33 -4.92 12.91
C ARG A 38 3.91 -5.80 11.81
N ILE A 39 4.32 -7.00 12.18
CA ILE A 39 4.80 -8.01 11.25
C ILE A 39 3.93 -9.26 11.41
N ALA A 40 3.41 -9.77 10.32
CA ALA A 40 2.75 -11.06 10.27
C ALA A 40 3.74 -12.09 9.69
N GLU A 41 4.11 -13.08 10.50
CA GLU A 41 4.92 -14.21 10.06
C GLU A 41 4.00 -15.26 9.44
N LEU A 42 4.18 -15.53 8.15
CA LEU A 42 3.32 -16.41 7.37
C LEU A 42 3.94 -17.79 7.08
N GLY A 43 5.16 -18.04 7.56
CA GLY A 43 5.92 -19.25 7.26
C GLY A 43 6.43 -19.26 5.83
N THR A 44 5.74 -19.90 4.91
CA THR A 44 6.08 -19.89 3.47
C THR A 44 4.99 -19.18 2.66
N CYS A 45 5.40 -18.50 1.59
CA CYS A 45 4.49 -17.96 0.58
C CYS A 45 4.81 -18.60 -0.78
N GLU A 46 3.88 -19.37 -1.30
CA GLU A 46 3.95 -19.88 -2.65
C GLU A 46 3.66 -18.76 -3.65
N LEU A 47 4.49 -18.66 -4.68
CA LEU A 47 4.37 -17.65 -5.72
C LEU A 47 3.71 -18.24 -6.98
N SER A 48 3.15 -17.38 -7.81
CA SER A 48 2.54 -17.74 -9.09
C SER A 48 3.50 -18.49 -10.04
N SER A 49 4.81 -18.26 -9.88
CA SER A 49 5.88 -18.95 -10.61
C SER A 49 6.17 -20.39 -10.13
N GLY A 50 5.53 -20.86 -9.05
CA GLY A 50 5.85 -22.11 -8.36
C GLY A 50 7.06 -22.03 -7.42
N LYS A 51 7.77 -20.89 -7.37
CA LYS A 51 8.82 -20.65 -6.37
C LYS A 51 8.19 -20.32 -5.01
N VAL A 52 8.99 -20.33 -3.96
CA VAL A 52 8.53 -20.12 -2.59
C VAL A 52 9.39 -19.06 -1.91
N ILE A 53 8.77 -18.09 -1.26
CA ILE A 53 9.43 -17.23 -0.28
C ILE A 53 9.45 -17.97 1.05
N LEU A 54 10.66 -18.23 1.56
CA LEU A 54 10.89 -18.84 2.86
C LEU A 54 10.84 -17.77 3.95
N ASP A 55 10.35 -18.14 5.15
CA ASP A 55 10.17 -17.20 6.27
C ASP A 55 9.42 -15.93 5.82
N CYS A 56 8.35 -16.17 5.05
CA CYS A 56 7.52 -15.13 4.46
C CYS A 56 6.87 -14.29 5.54
N ARG A 57 7.01 -12.96 5.41
CA ARG A 57 6.41 -11.99 6.34
C ARG A 57 5.83 -10.80 5.61
N ILE A 58 4.79 -10.22 6.20
CA ILE A 58 4.16 -8.98 5.72
C ILE A 58 4.12 -7.97 6.85
N GLY A 59 4.69 -6.80 6.59
CA GLY A 59 4.50 -5.62 7.42
C GLY A 59 3.11 -5.03 7.23
N TYR A 60 2.51 -4.55 8.31
CA TYR A 60 1.21 -3.88 8.23
C TYR A 60 0.98 -2.95 9.41
N ARG A 61 0.03 -2.04 9.27
CA ARG A 61 -0.46 -1.16 10.33
C ARG A 61 -1.98 -1.22 10.37
N ILE A 62 -2.56 -1.02 11.55
CA ILE A 62 -4.02 -0.98 11.72
C ILE A 62 -4.45 0.34 12.34
N PHE A 63 -5.64 0.80 11.95
CA PHE A 63 -6.25 2.05 12.37
C PHE A 63 -7.75 1.84 12.62
N GLY A 64 -8.32 2.61 13.54
CA GLY A 64 -9.74 2.53 13.85
C GLY A 64 -10.12 1.22 14.54
N LYS A 65 -11.40 0.87 14.47
CA LYS A 65 -11.94 -0.33 15.11
C LYS A 65 -12.75 -1.17 14.14
N LEU A 66 -12.52 -2.48 14.13
CA LEU A 66 -13.36 -3.42 13.40
C LEU A 66 -14.72 -3.51 14.10
N ASN A 67 -15.82 -3.33 13.35
CA ASN A 67 -17.18 -3.44 13.89
C ASN A 67 -17.52 -4.90 14.23
N GLN A 68 -18.63 -5.10 14.95
CA GLN A 68 -19.04 -6.44 15.38
C GLN A 68 -19.34 -7.37 14.21
N GLU A 69 -19.94 -6.84 13.14
CA GLU A 69 -20.26 -7.54 11.90
C GLU A 69 -19.03 -7.80 11.02
N ARG A 70 -17.88 -7.19 11.36
CA ARG A 70 -16.59 -7.29 10.65
C ARG A 70 -16.70 -6.92 9.14
N THR A 71 -17.48 -5.87 8.85
CA THR A 71 -17.82 -5.42 7.49
C THR A 71 -17.23 -4.08 7.11
N ASN A 72 -16.53 -3.38 8.03
CA ASN A 72 -16.00 -2.04 7.84
C ASN A 72 -14.49 -1.99 7.56
N ALA A 73 -13.88 -3.09 7.12
CA ALA A 73 -12.45 -3.10 6.81
C ALA A 73 -12.15 -2.36 5.50
N VAL A 74 -11.18 -1.46 5.52
CA VAL A 74 -10.63 -0.79 4.33
C VAL A 74 -9.14 -1.10 4.27
N ILE A 75 -8.67 -1.63 3.14
CA ILE A 75 -7.27 -2.00 2.94
C ILE A 75 -6.57 -1.00 2.04
N MET A 76 -5.28 -0.76 2.31
CA MET A 76 -4.45 0.14 1.53
C MET A 76 -3.00 -0.39 1.42
N PRO A 77 -2.63 -1.02 0.30
CA PRO A 77 -1.25 -1.41 0.04
C PRO A 77 -0.37 -0.22 -0.37
N THR A 78 0.93 -0.33 -0.09
CA THR A 78 1.93 0.70 -0.40
C THR A 78 2.24 0.81 -1.89
N TRP A 79 2.81 1.96 -2.25
CA TRP A 79 3.36 2.23 -3.59
C TRP A 79 4.82 1.74 -3.74
N LEU A 80 5.38 1.90 -4.93
CA LEU A 80 6.77 1.52 -5.25
C LEU A 80 7.75 2.23 -4.30
N ASN A 81 8.59 1.46 -3.61
CA ASN A 81 9.55 1.89 -2.59
C ASN A 81 8.91 2.56 -1.34
N GLY A 82 7.58 2.59 -1.25
CA GLY A 82 6.86 3.13 -0.09
C GLY A 82 6.75 2.09 1.02
N ARG A 83 6.65 2.58 2.26
CA ARG A 83 6.35 1.79 3.46
C ARG A 83 5.01 2.19 4.04
N SER A 84 4.42 1.33 4.85
CA SER A 84 3.13 1.62 5.48
C SER A 84 3.15 2.86 6.37
N GLU A 85 4.32 3.32 6.84
CA GLU A 85 4.46 4.60 7.54
C GLU A 85 4.21 5.82 6.64
N ASP A 86 4.49 5.72 5.34
CA ASP A 86 4.24 6.79 4.37
C ASP A 86 2.73 6.99 4.11
N LEU A 87 1.92 5.99 4.46
CA LEU A 87 0.46 6.03 4.36
C LEU A 87 -0.20 6.70 5.58
N LEU A 88 0.52 6.94 6.68
CA LEU A 88 -0.05 7.51 7.92
C LEU A 88 -0.90 8.77 7.69
N PRO A 89 -0.49 9.76 6.85
CA PRO A 89 -1.30 10.95 6.61
C PRO A 89 -2.65 10.69 5.93
N LEU A 90 -2.80 9.52 5.29
CA LEU A 90 -4.00 9.14 4.54
C LEU A 90 -5.08 8.53 5.45
N PHE A 91 -4.74 8.20 6.69
CA PHE A 91 -5.64 7.65 7.70
C PHE A 91 -5.86 8.67 8.82
N GLY A 92 -7.10 8.84 9.24
CA GLY A 92 -7.40 9.71 10.38
C GLY A 92 -8.90 9.83 10.67
N PRO A 93 -9.27 10.16 11.93
CA PRO A 93 -10.66 10.35 12.32
C PRO A 93 -11.22 11.72 11.89
N THR A 94 -10.33 12.68 11.59
CA THR A 94 -10.71 14.05 11.24
C THR A 94 -10.61 14.26 9.74
N PRO A 95 -11.61 14.90 9.08
CA PRO A 95 -11.48 15.31 7.69
C PRO A 95 -10.25 16.18 7.44
N GLY A 96 -9.62 15.97 6.29
CA GLY A 96 -8.46 16.74 5.88
C GLY A 96 -8.12 16.50 4.41
N PRO A 97 -7.38 17.42 3.78
CA PRO A 97 -7.18 17.39 2.33
C PRO A 97 -6.40 16.17 1.83
N GLN A 98 -5.73 15.45 2.69
CA GLN A 98 -4.98 14.24 2.33
C GLN A 98 -5.62 12.95 2.86
N ARG A 99 -6.60 13.04 3.77
CA ARG A 99 -7.23 11.87 4.36
C ARG A 99 -8.10 11.12 3.35
N LEU A 100 -7.78 9.87 3.11
CA LEU A 100 -8.56 8.97 2.26
C LEU A 100 -9.46 8.02 3.08
N ILE A 101 -9.05 7.66 4.29
CA ILE A 101 -9.74 6.67 5.14
C ILE A 101 -10.09 7.29 6.49
N ASP A 102 -11.40 7.37 6.75
CA ASP A 102 -11.95 7.82 8.03
C ASP A 102 -11.87 6.70 9.08
N THR A 103 -10.92 6.81 9.99
CA THR A 103 -10.67 5.81 11.02
C THR A 103 -11.67 5.85 12.18
N SER A 104 -12.57 6.84 12.23
CA SER A 104 -13.72 6.84 13.15
C SER A 104 -14.81 5.86 12.71
N ARG A 105 -14.87 5.54 11.41
CA ARG A 105 -15.88 4.67 10.77
C ARG A 105 -15.30 3.34 10.31
N PHE A 106 -14.09 3.36 9.79
CA PHE A 106 -13.47 2.22 9.14
C PHE A 106 -12.32 1.63 9.97
N PHE A 107 -12.18 0.33 9.88
CA PHE A 107 -11.00 -0.39 10.30
C PHE A 107 -10.00 -0.39 9.12
N GLY A 108 -9.04 0.53 9.18
CA GLY A 108 -8.02 0.68 8.14
C GLY A 108 -6.87 -0.32 8.33
N VAL A 109 -6.43 -0.95 7.25
CA VAL A 109 -5.24 -1.81 7.22
C VAL A 109 -4.31 -1.33 6.12
N ALA A 110 -3.17 -0.75 6.50
CA ALA A 110 -2.08 -0.42 5.58
C ALA A 110 -1.13 -1.61 5.47
N PHE A 111 -0.79 -2.05 4.25
CA PHE A 111 0.12 -3.16 4.00
C PHE A 111 1.42 -2.68 3.39
N ASP A 112 2.53 -3.15 3.93
CA ASP A 112 3.85 -3.08 3.29
C ASP A 112 3.91 -4.10 2.15
N ALA A 113 4.35 -3.68 0.95
CA ALA A 113 4.50 -4.57 -0.20
C ALA A 113 5.77 -5.43 -0.09
N PHE A 114 5.84 -6.57 -0.76
CA PHE A 114 7.12 -7.28 -0.92
C PHE A 114 8.17 -6.36 -1.56
N GLY A 115 9.41 -6.48 -1.13
CA GLY A 115 10.53 -5.72 -1.68
C GLY A 115 10.62 -4.26 -1.16
N ASP A 116 10.01 -3.92 -0.02
CA ASP A 116 10.11 -2.59 0.60
C ASP A 116 11.08 -2.54 1.80
N GLY A 117 11.70 -3.67 2.13
CA GLY A 117 12.61 -3.81 3.27
C GLY A 117 11.92 -4.03 4.63
N ILE A 118 10.58 -4.01 4.69
CA ILE A 118 9.77 -4.34 5.88
C ILE A 118 9.13 -5.72 5.70
N SER A 119 8.30 -5.89 4.66
CA SER A 119 7.84 -7.19 4.20
C SER A 119 9.01 -8.01 3.64
N SER A 120 8.78 -9.27 3.32
CA SER A 120 9.80 -10.12 2.71
C SER A 120 10.43 -9.46 1.49
N SER A 121 11.73 -9.33 1.50
CA SER A 121 12.53 -8.56 0.54
C SER A 121 13.88 -9.22 0.30
N PRO A 122 14.50 -9.04 -0.87
CA PRO A 122 15.90 -9.43 -1.11
C PRO A 122 16.86 -8.96 -0.01
N SER A 123 16.68 -7.73 0.50
CA SER A 123 17.57 -7.11 1.49
C SER A 123 17.43 -7.65 2.90
N ASN A 124 16.31 -8.31 3.24
CA ASN A 124 16.01 -8.72 4.60
C ASN A 124 15.76 -10.21 4.79
N SER A 125 15.83 -11.02 3.74
CA SER A 125 15.72 -12.47 3.80
C SER A 125 17.04 -13.08 4.24
N LYS A 126 17.00 -13.90 5.31
CA LYS A 126 18.20 -14.60 5.79
C LYS A 126 18.52 -15.88 5.00
N ARG A 127 17.50 -16.48 4.38
CA ARG A 127 17.60 -17.77 3.68
C ARG A 127 17.67 -17.64 2.16
N GLN A 128 17.29 -16.48 1.64
CA GLN A 128 17.18 -16.16 0.21
C GLN A 128 17.64 -14.72 -0.02
N GLU A 129 18.81 -14.35 0.50
CA GLU A 129 19.33 -12.97 0.45
C GLU A 129 19.71 -12.56 -0.98
N GLY A 130 19.51 -11.30 -1.29
CA GLY A 130 19.92 -10.68 -2.55
C GLY A 130 19.28 -11.34 -3.76
N THR A 131 20.10 -11.78 -4.71
CA THR A 131 19.64 -12.41 -5.96
C THR A 131 19.09 -13.83 -5.79
N ALA A 132 19.27 -14.46 -4.64
CA ALA A 132 18.65 -15.74 -4.32
C ALA A 132 17.16 -15.58 -3.96
N PHE A 133 16.69 -14.34 -3.69
CA PHE A 133 15.29 -14.08 -3.42
C PHE A 133 14.44 -14.32 -4.68
N PRO A 134 13.33 -15.07 -4.61
CA PRO A 134 12.52 -15.34 -5.79
C PRO A 134 11.82 -14.06 -6.31
N GLU A 135 11.74 -13.92 -7.62
CA GLU A 135 10.91 -12.88 -8.22
C GLU A 135 9.44 -13.12 -7.91
N PHE A 136 8.73 -12.06 -7.59
CA PHE A 136 7.32 -12.06 -7.25
C PHE A 136 6.55 -11.10 -8.16
N THR A 137 5.23 -11.27 -8.21
CA THR A 137 4.30 -10.42 -8.96
C THR A 137 3.47 -9.55 -8.01
N THR A 138 2.72 -8.59 -8.55
CA THR A 138 1.72 -7.82 -7.78
C THR A 138 0.63 -8.71 -7.20
N GLU A 139 0.26 -9.79 -7.89
CA GLU A 139 -0.69 -10.77 -7.37
C GLU A 139 -0.13 -11.58 -6.20
N ASP A 140 1.16 -11.91 -6.23
CA ASP A 140 1.80 -12.60 -5.11
C ASP A 140 1.83 -11.73 -3.85
N MET A 141 2.05 -10.40 -4.00
CA MET A 141 1.88 -9.44 -2.89
C MET A 141 0.47 -9.52 -2.30
N VAL A 142 -0.54 -9.50 -3.16
CA VAL A 142 -1.96 -9.55 -2.76
C VAL A 142 -2.31 -10.88 -2.09
N ARG A 143 -1.81 -12.03 -2.58
CA ARG A 143 -2.02 -13.33 -1.94
C ARG A 143 -1.47 -13.38 -0.51
N ALA A 144 -0.29 -12.80 -0.29
CA ALA A 144 0.29 -12.70 1.05
C ALA A 144 -0.50 -11.74 1.97
N GLN A 145 -0.93 -10.59 1.46
CA GLN A 145 -1.79 -9.64 2.19
C GLN A 145 -3.15 -10.25 2.54
N TYR A 146 -3.73 -11.03 1.63
CA TYR A 146 -4.97 -11.78 1.88
C TYR A 146 -4.81 -12.74 3.06
N ARG A 147 -3.68 -13.43 3.16
CA ARG A 147 -3.39 -14.30 4.30
C ARG A 147 -3.32 -13.51 5.62
N VAL A 148 -2.66 -12.35 5.63
CA VAL A 148 -2.68 -11.49 6.82
C VAL A 148 -4.10 -11.10 7.19
N LEU A 149 -4.90 -10.66 6.22
CA LEU A 149 -6.26 -10.23 6.45
C LEU A 149 -7.12 -11.35 7.04
N THR A 150 -7.05 -12.56 6.47
CA THR A 150 -7.92 -13.69 6.83
C THR A 150 -7.38 -14.55 7.97
N GLU A 151 -6.08 -14.84 7.98
CA GLU A 151 -5.46 -15.74 8.95
C GLU A 151 -5.06 -15.02 10.25
N VAL A 152 -4.57 -13.75 10.17
CA VAL A 152 -4.09 -12.99 11.32
C VAL A 152 -5.19 -12.08 11.87
N LEU A 153 -5.78 -11.23 11.03
CA LEU A 153 -6.79 -10.25 11.44
C LEU A 153 -8.21 -10.83 11.50
N LYS A 154 -8.40 -12.03 10.95
CA LYS A 154 -9.71 -12.73 10.90
C LYS A 154 -10.80 -11.90 10.20
N VAL A 155 -10.43 -11.04 9.26
CA VAL A 155 -11.33 -10.26 8.43
C VAL A 155 -11.68 -11.07 7.19
N ARG A 156 -12.99 -11.19 6.89
CA ARG A 156 -13.51 -11.98 5.76
C ARG A 156 -14.34 -11.15 4.80
N HIS A 157 -14.36 -9.84 4.99
CA HIS A 157 -15.06 -8.90 4.14
C HIS A 157 -14.31 -7.58 4.12
N VAL A 158 -14.13 -7.00 2.94
CA VAL A 158 -13.44 -5.73 2.69
C VAL A 158 -14.44 -4.74 2.14
N TYR A 159 -14.73 -3.70 2.92
CA TYR A 159 -15.62 -2.63 2.50
C TYR A 159 -15.05 -1.87 1.30
N ALA A 160 -13.74 -1.60 1.30
CA ALA A 160 -13.04 -0.99 0.18
C ALA A 160 -11.55 -1.38 0.13
N ALA A 161 -11.02 -1.51 -1.08
CA ALA A 161 -9.60 -1.54 -1.36
C ALA A 161 -9.21 -0.22 -2.04
N ILE A 162 -8.28 0.53 -1.46
CA ILE A 162 -7.81 1.83 -1.95
C ILE A 162 -6.30 1.73 -2.13
N GLY A 163 -5.73 2.28 -3.21
CA GLY A 163 -4.28 2.23 -3.39
C GLY A 163 -3.80 3.21 -4.44
N LEU A 164 -2.59 3.75 -4.22
CA LEU A 164 -1.91 4.67 -5.12
C LEU A 164 -0.80 3.95 -5.88
N SER A 165 -0.63 4.24 -7.17
CA SER A 165 0.49 3.74 -7.99
C SER A 165 0.57 2.21 -7.97
N LEU A 166 1.70 1.61 -7.51
CA LEU A 166 1.79 0.17 -7.28
C LEU A 166 0.69 -0.33 -6.33
N GLY A 167 0.27 0.48 -5.34
CA GLY A 167 -0.91 0.19 -4.52
C GLY A 167 -2.18 0.09 -5.37
N GLY A 168 -2.34 0.96 -6.36
CA GLY A 168 -3.45 0.91 -7.33
C GLY A 168 -3.39 -0.33 -8.24
N HIS A 169 -2.21 -0.78 -8.66
CA HIS A 169 -2.05 -2.07 -9.35
C HIS A 169 -2.51 -3.23 -8.45
N GLN A 170 -2.12 -3.19 -7.18
CA GLN A 170 -2.55 -4.19 -6.20
C GLN A 170 -4.08 -4.15 -5.97
N VAL A 171 -4.74 -2.98 -6.04
CA VAL A 171 -6.21 -2.89 -5.97
C VAL A 171 -6.87 -3.63 -7.13
N PHE A 172 -6.36 -3.51 -8.36
CA PHE A 172 -6.85 -4.32 -9.49
C PHE A 172 -6.60 -5.81 -9.25
N ALA A 173 -5.43 -6.19 -8.75
CA ALA A 173 -5.13 -7.58 -8.39
C ALA A 173 -6.04 -8.11 -7.26
N TRP A 174 -6.33 -7.30 -6.24
CA TRP A 174 -7.31 -7.64 -5.20
C TRP A 174 -8.71 -7.88 -5.79
N ALA A 175 -9.16 -7.00 -6.69
CA ALA A 175 -10.46 -7.11 -7.34
C ALA A 175 -10.58 -8.38 -8.18
N THR A 176 -9.54 -8.76 -8.92
CA THR A 176 -9.56 -9.93 -9.79
C THR A 176 -9.33 -11.26 -9.07
N LEU A 177 -8.49 -11.29 -8.03
CA LEU A 177 -8.23 -12.51 -7.26
C LEU A 177 -9.34 -12.83 -6.24
N TYR A 178 -9.93 -11.79 -5.63
CA TYR A 178 -10.90 -11.94 -4.55
C TYR A 178 -12.18 -11.13 -4.79
N PRO A 179 -12.87 -11.32 -5.93
CA PRO A 179 -13.98 -10.45 -6.34
C PRO A 179 -15.17 -10.47 -5.37
N GLN A 180 -15.38 -11.58 -4.65
CA GLN A 180 -16.50 -11.71 -3.70
C GLN A 180 -16.18 -11.15 -2.30
N LEU A 181 -14.92 -10.77 -2.07
CA LEU A 181 -14.48 -10.26 -0.78
C LEU A 181 -14.66 -8.75 -0.64
N ILE A 182 -14.67 -8.02 -1.76
CA ILE A 182 -14.53 -6.56 -1.82
C ILE A 182 -15.82 -5.93 -2.36
N ASP A 183 -16.35 -4.91 -1.68
CA ASP A 183 -17.51 -4.13 -2.17
C ASP A 183 -17.12 -2.98 -3.10
N ARG A 184 -15.94 -2.37 -2.88
CA ARG A 184 -15.47 -1.18 -3.59
C ARG A 184 -13.98 -1.25 -3.89
N ALA A 185 -13.59 -0.81 -5.08
CA ALA A 185 -12.20 -0.70 -5.51
C ALA A 185 -11.89 0.74 -5.95
N VAL A 186 -10.84 1.33 -5.38
CA VAL A 186 -10.40 2.70 -5.67
C VAL A 186 -8.91 2.69 -6.05
N PRO A 187 -8.57 2.29 -7.28
CA PRO A 187 -7.22 2.46 -7.79
C PRO A 187 -6.98 3.93 -8.15
N ILE A 188 -5.95 4.53 -7.54
CA ILE A 188 -5.51 5.90 -7.78
C ILE A 188 -4.19 5.84 -8.53
N VAL A 189 -4.10 6.44 -9.72
CA VAL A 189 -2.96 6.40 -10.64
C VAL A 189 -2.35 5.00 -10.76
N GLY A 190 -3.24 4.00 -10.84
CA GLY A 190 -2.94 2.57 -11.02
C GLY A 190 -3.49 2.06 -12.34
N SER A 191 -3.09 0.86 -12.75
CA SER A 191 -3.49 0.23 -14.01
C SER A 191 -3.80 -1.25 -13.81
N PRO A 192 -4.75 -1.85 -14.55
CA PRO A 192 -4.96 -3.30 -14.56
C PRO A 192 -3.87 -4.06 -15.31
N GLN A 193 -3.12 -3.38 -16.18
CA GLN A 193 -2.05 -3.97 -16.97
C GLN A 193 -0.99 -2.91 -17.27
N ALA A 194 0.29 -3.29 -17.16
CA ALA A 194 1.39 -2.44 -17.57
C ALA A 194 1.44 -2.32 -19.10
N THR A 195 1.38 -1.09 -19.63
CA THR A 195 1.55 -0.84 -21.06
C THR A 195 3.01 -1.04 -21.51
N ASN A 196 3.25 -1.06 -22.81
CA ASN A 196 4.63 -1.14 -23.32
C ASN A 196 5.47 0.06 -22.88
N PHE A 197 4.87 1.24 -22.73
CA PHE A 197 5.57 2.42 -22.24
C PHE A 197 5.93 2.25 -20.74
N ASP A 198 5.00 1.78 -19.91
CA ASP A 198 5.24 1.53 -18.49
C ASP A 198 6.32 0.46 -18.30
N ARG A 199 6.27 -0.61 -19.09
CA ARG A 199 7.28 -1.68 -19.10
C ARG A 199 8.67 -1.17 -19.50
N LEU A 200 8.77 -0.40 -20.59
CA LEU A 200 10.02 0.21 -21.00
C LEU A 200 10.60 1.12 -19.90
N SER A 201 9.75 1.91 -19.26
CA SER A 201 10.13 2.79 -18.16
C SER A 201 10.73 2.04 -16.98
N LYS A 202 10.14 0.90 -16.60
CA LYS A 202 10.66 0.06 -15.53
C LYS A 202 11.94 -0.68 -15.96
N GLN A 203 12.02 -1.12 -17.22
CA GLN A 203 13.23 -1.74 -17.74
C GLN A 203 14.43 -0.77 -17.69
N ILE A 204 14.24 0.49 -18.11
CA ILE A 204 15.30 1.51 -18.06
C ILE A 204 15.80 1.72 -16.61
N VAL A 205 14.89 1.73 -15.62
CA VAL A 205 15.27 1.84 -14.20
C VAL A 205 16.08 0.62 -13.75
N ILE A 206 15.66 -0.59 -14.14
CA ILE A 206 16.39 -1.83 -13.85
C ILE A 206 17.79 -1.78 -14.47
N ASP A 207 17.87 -1.45 -15.74
CA ASP A 207 19.15 -1.37 -16.48
C ASP A 207 20.08 -0.31 -15.87
N ALA A 208 19.54 0.83 -15.45
CA ALA A 208 20.30 1.88 -14.77
C ALA A 208 20.91 1.41 -13.44
N ILE A 209 20.20 0.58 -12.68
CA ILE A 209 20.72 -0.01 -11.44
C ILE A 209 21.76 -1.09 -11.75
N GLN A 210 21.43 -1.99 -12.68
CA GLN A 210 22.27 -3.15 -12.97
C GLN A 210 23.53 -2.82 -13.76
N SER A 211 23.56 -1.70 -14.49
CA SER A 211 24.75 -1.21 -15.21
C SER A 211 25.77 -0.51 -14.33
N ASP A 212 25.41 -0.15 -13.08
CA ASP A 212 26.36 0.43 -12.14
C ASP A 212 27.35 -0.66 -11.66
N PRO A 213 28.68 -0.48 -11.82
CA PRO A 213 29.66 -1.46 -11.36
C PRO A 213 29.56 -1.80 -9.87
N ALA A 214 29.07 -0.86 -9.03
CA ALA A 214 28.87 -1.08 -7.61
C ALA A 214 27.69 -2.04 -7.30
N TYR A 215 26.83 -2.32 -8.27
CA TYR A 215 25.75 -3.30 -8.12
C TYR A 215 26.26 -4.75 -8.08
N ASP A 216 27.39 -5.03 -8.72
CA ASP A 216 28.07 -6.33 -8.74
C ASP A 216 27.10 -7.51 -8.94
N ASN A 217 26.27 -7.45 -9.98
CA ASN A 217 25.22 -8.45 -10.26
C ASN A 217 24.28 -8.73 -9.08
N GLY A 218 24.11 -7.76 -8.17
CA GLY A 218 23.28 -7.87 -6.97
C GLY A 218 23.97 -8.46 -5.74
N HIS A 219 25.29 -8.65 -5.78
CA HIS A 219 26.12 -9.19 -4.69
C HIS A 219 26.90 -8.11 -3.92
N TYR A 220 26.43 -6.85 -3.96
CA TYR A 220 27.09 -5.74 -3.30
C TYR A 220 27.09 -5.89 -1.77
N THR A 221 28.20 -5.45 -1.16
CA THR A 221 28.32 -5.33 0.30
C THR A 221 28.01 -3.94 0.83
N LYS A 222 28.08 -2.94 -0.05
CA LYS A 222 27.72 -1.55 0.20
C LYS A 222 26.67 -1.14 -0.82
N GLN A 223 25.59 -0.53 -0.35
CA GLN A 223 24.49 -0.05 -1.18
C GLN A 223 25.01 0.74 -2.40
N PRO A 224 24.70 0.32 -3.64
CA PRO A 224 25.07 1.07 -4.84
C PRO A 224 24.39 2.44 -4.88
N PRO A 225 24.99 3.43 -5.53
CA PRO A 225 24.34 4.71 -5.76
C PRO A 225 23.20 4.54 -6.76
N LEU A 226 21.95 4.85 -6.34
CA LEU A 226 20.78 4.75 -7.21
C LEU A 226 20.52 6.04 -8.01
N LYS A 227 21.56 6.86 -8.26
CA LYS A 227 21.45 8.21 -8.83
C LYS A 227 20.68 8.23 -10.15
N LEU A 228 21.16 7.48 -11.14
CA LEU A 228 20.55 7.46 -12.47
C LEU A 228 19.12 6.93 -12.45
N ALA A 229 18.88 5.87 -11.67
CA ALA A 229 17.54 5.30 -11.50
C ALA A 229 16.58 6.30 -10.84
N ASN A 230 17.07 7.12 -9.88
CA ASN A 230 16.28 8.17 -9.26
C ASN A 230 15.98 9.32 -10.24
N GLU A 231 16.97 9.78 -11.01
CA GLU A 231 16.80 10.82 -12.01
C GLU A 231 15.73 10.44 -13.04
N ILE A 232 15.82 9.22 -13.57
CA ILE A 232 14.83 8.67 -14.52
C ILE A 232 13.43 8.61 -13.88
N GLY A 233 13.33 8.04 -12.68
CA GLY A 233 12.06 7.95 -11.97
C GLY A 233 11.45 9.33 -11.70
N PHE A 234 12.25 10.26 -11.21
CA PHE A 234 11.81 11.63 -10.93
C PHE A 234 11.30 12.38 -12.17
N GLN A 235 11.98 12.20 -13.31
CA GLN A 235 11.58 12.84 -14.56
C GLN A 235 10.17 12.40 -15.00
N MET A 236 9.77 11.18 -14.66
CA MET A 236 8.50 10.61 -15.09
C MET A 236 7.32 10.90 -14.15
N LEU A 237 7.60 11.29 -12.89
CA LEU A 237 6.57 11.46 -11.85
C LEU A 237 5.66 12.68 -12.08
N THR A 238 6.15 13.72 -12.74
CA THR A 238 5.42 14.99 -12.90
C THR A 238 5.58 15.57 -14.30
N THR A 239 4.87 16.64 -14.59
CA THR A 239 5.03 17.37 -15.84
C THR A 239 6.33 18.20 -15.87
N PRO A 240 6.85 18.59 -17.05
CA PRO A 240 7.97 19.51 -17.16
C PRO A 240 7.70 20.87 -16.51
N VAL A 241 6.44 21.34 -16.54
CA VAL A 241 6.06 22.62 -15.90
C VAL A 241 6.29 22.56 -14.39
N PHE A 242 5.81 21.51 -13.73
CA PHE A 242 6.05 21.29 -12.30
C PHE A 242 7.56 21.22 -11.98
N ARG A 243 8.32 20.44 -12.74
CA ARG A 243 9.77 20.28 -12.52
C ARG A 243 10.54 21.61 -12.69
N ASN A 244 10.16 22.42 -13.68
CA ASN A 244 10.79 23.72 -13.88
C ASN A 244 10.51 24.71 -12.74
N ALA A 245 9.41 24.53 -11.99
CA ALA A 245 9.10 25.37 -10.84
C ALA A 245 9.86 24.98 -9.57
N GLU A 246 10.41 23.74 -9.47
CA GLU A 246 11.08 23.25 -8.26
C GLU A 246 12.49 23.85 -8.04
N ALA A 247 13.16 24.29 -9.12
CA ALA A 247 14.53 24.79 -9.02
C ALA A 247 14.82 25.90 -10.05
N THR A 248 15.64 26.85 -9.65
CA THR A 248 16.27 27.85 -10.54
C THR A 248 17.63 27.34 -11.01
N ARG A 249 18.25 28.05 -11.97
CA ARG A 249 19.64 27.76 -12.37
C ARG A 249 20.61 27.80 -11.17
N ALA A 250 20.40 28.69 -10.23
CA ALA A 250 21.26 28.84 -9.05
C ALA A 250 21.10 27.71 -8.04
N THR A 251 19.90 27.12 -7.93
CA THR A 251 19.59 26.04 -6.97
C THR A 251 19.62 24.65 -7.60
N TYR A 252 19.85 24.53 -8.92
CA TYR A 252 19.80 23.26 -9.65
C TYR A 252 20.68 22.16 -9.06
N SER A 253 21.94 22.47 -8.70
CA SER A 253 22.87 21.46 -8.18
C SER A 253 22.44 20.92 -6.81
N GLU A 254 21.79 21.75 -5.97
CA GLU A 254 21.25 21.30 -4.69
C GLU A 254 20.00 20.44 -4.90
N TRP A 255 19.10 20.88 -5.77
CA TRP A 255 17.92 20.13 -6.15
C TRP A 255 18.26 18.76 -6.73
N LEU A 256 19.25 18.69 -7.66
CA LEU A 256 19.70 17.43 -8.26
C LEU A 256 20.26 16.46 -7.18
N ARG A 257 21.06 16.97 -6.23
CA ARG A 257 21.56 16.12 -5.13
C ARG A 257 20.44 15.51 -4.29
N LYS A 258 19.35 16.24 -4.04
CA LYS A 258 18.17 15.71 -3.34
C LYS A 258 17.48 14.58 -4.13
N ILE A 259 17.38 14.71 -5.45
CA ILE A 259 16.84 13.67 -6.32
C ILE A 259 17.73 12.43 -6.31
N GLN A 260 19.04 12.61 -6.36
CA GLN A 260 20.04 11.54 -6.43
C GLN A 260 20.19 10.76 -5.12
N ASP A 261 19.67 11.28 -4.01
CA ASP A 261 19.73 10.60 -2.72
C ASP A 261 18.95 9.28 -2.77
N PRO A 262 19.59 8.13 -2.54
CA PRO A 262 18.92 6.83 -2.55
C PRO A 262 17.95 6.67 -1.37
N GLN A 263 17.98 7.56 -0.40
CA GLN A 263 17.19 7.49 0.82
C GLN A 263 17.36 6.13 1.53
N ARG A 264 16.26 5.43 1.80
CA ARG A 264 16.20 4.14 2.47
C ARG A 264 16.00 2.94 1.52
N GLN A 265 16.27 3.12 0.23
CA GLN A 265 16.04 2.09 -0.77
C GLN A 265 17.24 1.15 -0.90
N ASP A 266 16.98 -0.16 -0.96
CA ASP A 266 17.95 -1.16 -1.35
C ASP A 266 17.88 -1.40 -2.87
N ALA A 267 19.02 -1.67 -3.51
CA ALA A 267 19.08 -1.80 -4.96
C ALA A 267 18.35 -3.07 -5.45
N ASN A 268 18.52 -4.22 -4.78
CA ASN A 268 17.82 -5.44 -5.14
C ASN A 268 16.31 -5.32 -4.88
N ASP A 269 15.91 -4.75 -3.75
CA ASP A 269 14.50 -4.52 -3.42
C ASP A 269 13.82 -3.72 -4.54
N ARG A 270 14.49 -2.64 -4.99
CA ARG A 270 13.97 -1.79 -6.06
C ARG A 270 13.87 -2.51 -7.40
N VAL A 271 14.87 -3.32 -7.75
CA VAL A 271 14.84 -4.14 -8.97
C VAL A 271 13.69 -5.14 -8.91
N TRP A 272 13.47 -5.83 -7.79
CA TRP A 272 12.40 -6.81 -7.64
C TRP A 272 11.01 -6.17 -7.72
N GLN A 273 10.79 -5.04 -7.05
CA GLN A 273 9.51 -4.30 -7.19
C GLN A 273 9.30 -3.77 -8.62
N ALA A 274 10.37 -3.28 -9.28
CA ALA A 274 10.28 -2.84 -10.68
C ALA A 274 9.90 -3.99 -11.62
N ARG A 275 10.47 -5.20 -11.42
CA ARG A 275 10.11 -6.43 -12.15
C ARG A 275 8.65 -6.82 -11.92
N ALA A 276 8.14 -6.70 -10.69
CA ALA A 276 6.74 -6.98 -10.39
C ALA A 276 5.80 -6.03 -11.15
N ILE A 277 6.16 -4.74 -11.31
CA ILE A 277 5.38 -3.79 -12.12
C ILE A 277 5.52 -4.10 -13.61
N LEU A 278 6.74 -4.43 -14.08
CA LEU A 278 7.01 -4.77 -15.49
C LEU A 278 6.17 -5.97 -15.95
N SER A 279 5.94 -6.94 -15.06
CA SER A 279 5.13 -8.13 -15.33
C SER A 279 3.65 -7.98 -14.98
N HIS A 280 3.22 -6.79 -14.48
CA HIS A 280 1.85 -6.59 -14.00
C HIS A 280 0.80 -6.76 -15.11
N ASP A 281 -0.05 -7.76 -14.95
CA ASP A 281 -1.17 -8.06 -15.83
C ASP A 281 -2.23 -8.88 -15.08
N VAL A 282 -3.37 -8.25 -14.72
CA VAL A 282 -4.49 -8.95 -14.08
C VAL A 282 -5.49 -9.50 -15.08
N LEU A 283 -5.23 -9.35 -16.39
CA LEU A 283 -6.17 -9.76 -17.44
C LEU A 283 -6.08 -11.26 -17.75
N HIS A 284 -4.90 -11.86 -17.60
CA HIS A 284 -4.67 -13.29 -17.87
C HIS A 284 -5.16 -13.71 -19.27
N GLY A 285 -4.78 -12.92 -20.28
CA GLY A 285 -5.14 -13.17 -21.67
C GLY A 285 -6.56 -12.76 -22.08
N ARG A 286 -7.37 -12.22 -21.15
CA ARG A 286 -8.66 -11.59 -21.46
C ARG A 286 -8.46 -10.18 -22.00
N THR A 287 -9.47 -9.62 -22.65
CA THR A 287 -9.51 -8.19 -22.89
C THR A 287 -9.82 -7.43 -21.61
N ILE A 288 -9.53 -6.13 -21.59
CA ILE A 288 -9.88 -5.26 -20.45
C ILE A 288 -11.38 -5.27 -20.21
N GLU A 289 -12.18 -5.23 -21.27
CA GLU A 289 -13.64 -5.25 -21.22
C GLU A 289 -14.17 -6.55 -20.60
N GLU A 290 -13.64 -7.70 -20.99
CA GLU A 290 -14.04 -8.99 -20.45
C GLU A 290 -13.69 -9.11 -18.96
N ALA A 291 -12.46 -8.72 -18.59
CA ALA A 291 -12.01 -8.74 -17.21
C ALA A 291 -12.86 -7.78 -16.34
N ALA A 292 -13.06 -6.54 -16.77
CA ALA A 292 -13.81 -5.54 -16.04
C ALA A 292 -15.27 -5.93 -15.80
N ARG A 293 -15.98 -6.43 -16.84
CA ARG A 293 -17.38 -6.83 -16.72
C ARG A 293 -17.61 -8.02 -15.81
N SER A 294 -16.61 -8.81 -15.51
CA SER A 294 -16.71 -9.91 -14.57
C SER A 294 -16.61 -9.47 -13.09
N MET A 295 -16.40 -8.18 -12.80
CA MET A 295 -16.22 -7.66 -11.45
C MET A 295 -17.56 -7.27 -10.81
N PRO A 296 -17.92 -7.82 -9.64
CA PRO A 296 -19.19 -7.54 -8.97
C PRO A 296 -19.16 -6.25 -8.13
N MET A 297 -17.95 -5.74 -7.78
CA MET A 297 -17.80 -4.59 -6.92
C MET A 297 -17.92 -3.27 -7.70
N LYS A 298 -18.18 -2.18 -6.96
CA LYS A 298 -18.12 -0.82 -7.53
C LYS A 298 -16.68 -0.34 -7.68
N PHE A 299 -16.41 0.45 -8.72
CA PHE A 299 -15.11 1.10 -8.93
C PHE A 299 -15.25 2.62 -8.94
N LEU A 300 -14.29 3.29 -8.33
CA LEU A 300 -13.93 4.68 -8.56
C LEU A 300 -12.51 4.71 -9.14
N ILE A 301 -12.38 5.08 -10.41
CA ILE A 301 -11.09 5.15 -11.09
C ILE A 301 -10.57 6.59 -11.02
N ILE A 302 -9.40 6.77 -10.42
CA ILE A 302 -8.74 8.06 -10.31
C ILE A 302 -7.43 8.02 -11.08
N VAL A 303 -7.29 8.90 -12.09
CA VAL A 303 -6.11 8.97 -12.95
C VAL A 303 -5.64 10.41 -13.11
N ALA A 304 -4.39 10.60 -13.53
CA ALA A 304 -3.88 11.89 -13.99
C ALA A 304 -3.65 11.83 -15.51
N ALA A 305 -4.14 12.84 -16.23
CA ALA A 305 -4.10 12.87 -17.68
C ALA A 305 -2.65 12.84 -18.24
N GLU A 306 -1.73 13.52 -17.56
CA GLU A 306 -0.33 13.67 -17.95
C GLU A 306 0.60 12.63 -17.26
N ASP A 307 0.04 11.55 -16.71
CA ASP A 307 0.81 10.52 -16.03
C ASP A 307 1.68 9.73 -17.02
N ARG A 308 3.00 9.79 -16.81
CA ARG A 308 4.01 9.06 -17.58
C ARG A 308 4.69 7.95 -16.77
N MET A 309 4.34 7.81 -15.50
CA MET A 309 4.83 6.73 -14.65
C MET A 309 3.91 5.50 -14.75
N VAL A 310 2.59 5.73 -14.82
CA VAL A 310 1.53 4.75 -15.05
C VAL A 310 0.54 5.34 -16.03
N THR A 311 0.57 4.86 -17.27
CA THR A 311 -0.29 5.40 -18.33
C THR A 311 -1.77 5.18 -18.01
N PRO A 312 -2.64 6.21 -18.12
CA PRO A 312 -4.04 6.14 -17.66
C PRO A 312 -4.96 5.31 -18.57
N ALA A 313 -4.55 5.06 -19.82
CA ALA A 313 -5.42 4.47 -20.86
C ALA A 313 -6.05 3.12 -20.44
N PRO A 314 -5.33 2.13 -19.86
CA PRO A 314 -5.95 0.87 -19.47
C PRO A 314 -6.97 1.03 -18.34
N ALA A 315 -6.71 1.90 -17.35
CA ALA A 315 -7.65 2.17 -16.27
C ALA A 315 -8.92 2.88 -16.77
N LEU A 316 -8.77 3.81 -17.71
CA LEU A 316 -9.91 4.48 -18.37
C LEU A 316 -10.73 3.50 -19.22
N ALA A 317 -10.08 2.57 -19.93
CA ALA A 317 -10.77 1.52 -20.68
C ALA A 317 -11.56 0.60 -19.74
N TRP A 318 -10.97 0.22 -18.59
CA TRP A 318 -11.66 -0.54 -17.55
C TRP A 318 -12.90 0.19 -17.04
N ALA A 319 -12.76 1.46 -16.66
CA ALA A 319 -13.88 2.28 -16.18
C ALA A 319 -15.01 2.38 -17.22
N LYS A 320 -14.66 2.64 -18.47
CA LYS A 320 -15.62 2.72 -19.58
C LYS A 320 -16.39 1.39 -19.76
N ALA A 321 -15.71 0.25 -19.62
CA ALA A 321 -16.32 -1.07 -19.84
C ALA A 321 -17.44 -1.39 -18.85
N ILE A 322 -17.39 -0.83 -17.63
CA ILE A 322 -18.36 -1.10 -16.55
C ILE A 322 -19.16 0.14 -16.13
N GLY A 323 -18.96 1.28 -16.79
CA GLY A 323 -19.62 2.54 -16.39
C GLY A 323 -19.22 3.03 -14.98
N ALA A 324 -17.95 2.80 -14.59
CA ALA A 324 -17.45 3.23 -13.28
C ALA A 324 -17.34 4.75 -13.18
N GLU A 325 -17.40 5.28 -11.95
CA GLU A 325 -17.08 6.68 -11.69
C GLU A 325 -15.61 6.95 -12.00
N ILE A 326 -15.33 8.09 -12.66
CA ILE A 326 -13.98 8.49 -13.06
C ILE A 326 -13.68 9.89 -12.52
N TYR A 327 -12.49 10.07 -11.96
CA TYR A 327 -11.88 11.38 -11.75
C TYR A 327 -10.57 11.46 -12.54
N VAL A 328 -10.48 12.45 -13.42
CA VAL A 328 -9.27 12.74 -14.20
C VAL A 328 -8.67 14.03 -13.68
N SER A 329 -7.50 13.96 -13.08
CA SER A 329 -6.70 15.16 -12.74
C SER A 329 -6.00 15.68 -13.97
N HIS A 330 -6.03 16.99 -14.16
CA HIS A 330 -5.26 17.73 -15.17
C HIS A 330 -4.17 18.59 -14.52
N GLY A 331 -3.86 18.32 -13.25
CA GLY A 331 -2.83 19.03 -12.50
C GLY A 331 -1.41 18.70 -12.96
N GLU A 332 -0.51 19.66 -12.81
CA GLU A 332 0.89 19.53 -13.21
C GLU A 332 1.68 18.49 -12.42
N CYS A 333 1.17 18.05 -11.28
CA CYS A 333 1.77 16.98 -10.48
C CYS A 333 1.72 15.61 -11.15
N ALA A 334 0.85 15.40 -12.14
CA ALA A 334 0.69 14.13 -12.86
C ALA A 334 0.59 12.93 -11.91
N HIS A 335 1.59 12.00 -11.92
CA HIS A 335 1.59 10.82 -11.05
C HIS A 335 1.54 11.16 -9.56
N LEU A 336 2.13 12.28 -9.14
CA LEU A 336 2.07 12.78 -7.76
C LEU A 336 0.76 13.52 -7.47
N ILE A 337 -0.36 13.00 -7.92
CA ILE A 337 -1.70 13.59 -7.84
C ILE A 337 -2.05 14.12 -6.44
N MET A 338 -1.63 13.43 -5.38
CA MET A 338 -1.85 13.85 -3.98
C MET A 338 -1.07 15.10 -3.59
N SER A 339 -0.11 15.56 -4.39
CA SER A 339 0.62 16.82 -4.13
C SER A 339 -0.11 18.05 -4.64
N CYS A 340 -0.98 17.92 -5.66
CA CYS A 340 -1.74 19.03 -6.23
C CYS A 340 -3.24 18.92 -5.94
N ASP A 341 -3.81 17.72 -6.09
CA ASP A 341 -5.26 17.51 -6.10
C ASP A 341 -5.75 16.74 -4.86
N ALA A 342 -4.96 16.70 -3.79
CA ALA A 342 -5.27 15.91 -2.61
C ALA A 342 -6.69 16.14 -2.07
N ALA A 343 -7.14 17.40 -2.00
CA ALA A 343 -8.47 17.74 -1.51
C ALA A 343 -9.57 17.19 -2.43
N ALA A 344 -9.43 17.33 -3.75
CA ALA A 344 -10.39 16.82 -4.72
C ALA A 344 -10.44 15.30 -4.73
N VAL A 345 -9.28 14.63 -4.64
CA VAL A 345 -9.18 13.17 -4.54
C VAL A 345 -9.84 12.68 -3.25
N SER A 346 -9.51 13.29 -2.11
CA SER A 346 -10.08 12.91 -0.80
C SER A 346 -11.59 13.05 -0.78
N ASP A 347 -12.13 14.17 -1.29
CA ASP A 347 -13.57 14.42 -1.39
C ASP A 347 -14.28 13.38 -2.30
N ARG A 348 -13.67 13.00 -3.42
CA ARG A 348 -14.20 11.95 -4.31
C ARG A 348 -14.24 10.60 -3.62
N VAL A 349 -13.14 10.20 -2.97
CA VAL A 349 -13.06 8.94 -2.24
C VAL A 349 -14.08 8.92 -1.10
N GLU A 350 -14.18 9.99 -0.31
CA GLU A 350 -15.14 10.08 0.79
C GLU A 350 -16.59 9.95 0.30
N ARG A 351 -16.99 10.65 -0.78
CA ARG A 351 -18.32 10.52 -1.37
C ARG A 351 -18.59 9.11 -1.85
N PHE A 352 -17.66 8.51 -2.58
CA PHE A 352 -17.79 7.15 -3.09
C PHE A 352 -17.93 6.11 -1.97
N LEU A 353 -17.19 6.26 -0.86
CA LEU A 353 -17.31 5.39 0.31
C LEU A 353 -18.63 5.59 1.07
N ASN A 354 -19.30 6.73 0.90
CA ASN A 354 -20.59 7.03 1.54
C ASN A 354 -21.80 6.58 0.70
N GLU A 355 -21.62 6.22 -0.56
CA GLU A 355 -22.71 5.73 -1.38
C GLU A 355 -23.27 4.40 -0.85
N PRO A 356 -24.59 4.18 -0.91
CA PRO A 356 -25.15 2.89 -0.55
C PRO A 356 -24.63 1.79 -1.46
N VAL A 357 -24.29 0.63 -0.89
CA VAL A 357 -24.03 -0.60 -1.66
C VAL A 357 -25.38 -1.11 -2.12
N SER A 358 -25.74 -0.87 -3.36
CA SER A 358 -26.82 -1.63 -3.97
C SER A 358 -26.34 -3.08 -4.12
N LYS A 359 -26.83 -3.99 -3.25
CA LYS A 359 -26.61 -5.42 -3.50
C LYS A 359 -27.16 -5.74 -4.88
N PRO A 360 -26.40 -6.44 -5.75
CA PRO A 360 -26.99 -7.01 -6.94
C PRO A 360 -28.22 -7.82 -6.52
N ALA A 361 -29.35 -7.64 -7.21
CA ALA A 361 -30.51 -8.47 -7.01
C ALA A 361 -30.06 -9.93 -7.14
N ALA A 362 -30.32 -10.73 -6.13
CA ALA A 362 -30.06 -12.17 -6.19
C ALA A 362 -30.81 -12.73 -7.41
N GLN A 363 -30.06 -13.17 -8.42
CA GLN A 363 -30.60 -13.92 -9.56
C GLN A 363 -30.69 -15.38 -9.18
#